data_7a7ffad6b635f1077dedb039a319001e
#
_entry.id   7a7ffad6b635f1077dedb039a319001e
#
_cell.length_a   1.000
_cell.length_b   1.000
_cell.length_c   1.000
_cell.angle_alpha   90.00
_cell.angle_beta   90.00
_cell.angle_gamma   90.00
#
_symmetry.space_group_name_H-M   'P 1'
#
loop_
_entity.id
_entity.type
_entity.pdbx_description
1 polymer ?
#
loop_
_entity_poly.entity_id
_entity_poly.type
_entity_poly.pdbx_seq_one_letter_code
_entity_poly.pdbx_strand_id
1 'polypeptide(L)'
;MALLSATADLPSRLVSPTIRRLPNGLTVIAEQMPLEVVNLSLWLRVGSAVESDAINGMAHFLEHMIFKGTQQLQCGEFERQVEERGALTNAATSQDYTKYYITTAPQDFAALAPLQIQMVMAPRLSDHDFERERPVILEEIRRADDNPRRRTYSRTMELVFDRLPYRRPVLGPTAVVEGLTPAQMREFHSTWYQPQSMTAVAVGNLPVETLIATVAEGFEQAMAQRHTPLDTTNSIERFKPLLPDDLEPPFTDVRRATHADPAMTQARLVMAWRVPGVTHLEDTYGLDILASILGQGLTSRLVRDLREERKLVTSVSCSNMTLAHQGAFMVLAQLPAENLDQVEGAIAQHIATVMEEPVSSAELSRVQTQVANRFIFANETPSDRAGLYGYYQTLTGDITEGLNYPAYIQKLGIKDVLQSAQQHLSNEAYGVVALQPAV
;
A
#
# COMPACT_ATOMS: atom_id res chain seq x y z
N MET A 1 3.76 -44.03 23.90
CA MET A 1 3.78 -43.26 22.63
C MET A 1 4.15 -41.84 22.99
N ALA A 2 5.40 -41.47 22.79
CA ALA A 2 5.92 -40.16 23.14
C ALA A 2 5.57 -39.22 21.99
N LEU A 3 4.78 -38.18 22.29
CA LEU A 3 4.56 -37.05 21.38
C LEU A 3 5.86 -36.24 21.29
N LEU A 4 6.52 -36.35 20.16
CA LEU A 4 7.61 -35.46 19.76
C LEU A 4 7.05 -34.02 19.72
N SER A 5 7.44 -33.22 20.70
CA SER A 5 7.35 -31.76 20.61
C SER A 5 8.40 -31.32 19.58
N ALA A 6 8.00 -31.27 18.32
CA ALA A 6 8.76 -30.53 17.31
C ALA A 6 8.57 -29.03 17.62
N THR A 7 9.51 -28.44 18.33
CA THR A 7 9.78 -27.02 18.23
C THR A 7 10.18 -26.81 16.78
N ALA A 8 9.25 -26.36 15.95
CA ALA A 8 9.56 -25.93 14.60
C ALA A 8 10.57 -24.78 14.75
N ASP A 9 11.83 -25.06 14.39
CA ASP A 9 12.78 -23.99 14.13
C ASP A 9 12.11 -23.01 13.19
N LEU A 10 12.10 -21.73 13.56
CA LEU A 10 11.60 -20.64 12.71
C LEU A 10 12.23 -20.80 11.33
N PRO A 11 11.45 -20.71 10.23
CA PRO A 11 11.98 -20.81 8.90
C PRO A 11 13.14 -19.82 8.76
N SER A 12 14.20 -20.27 8.13
CA SER A 12 15.45 -19.56 7.89
C SER A 12 15.19 -18.06 7.65
N ARG A 13 15.82 -17.22 8.47
CA ARG A 13 15.80 -15.77 8.27
C ARG A 13 16.12 -15.50 6.80
N LEU A 14 15.31 -14.66 6.16
CA LEU A 14 15.66 -14.13 4.85
C LEU A 14 17.08 -13.59 4.91
N VAL A 15 17.88 -13.85 3.88
CA VAL A 15 19.23 -13.28 3.79
C VAL A 15 19.09 -11.77 3.86
N SER A 16 19.84 -11.12 4.74
CA SER A 16 19.81 -9.65 4.82
C SER A 16 20.39 -9.06 3.54
N PRO A 17 19.67 -8.17 2.83
CA PRO A 17 20.19 -7.53 1.63
C PRO A 17 21.32 -6.55 1.99
N THR A 18 22.10 -6.19 0.99
CA THR A 18 23.07 -5.09 1.11
C THR A 18 22.35 -3.76 0.94
N ILE A 19 22.50 -2.86 1.91
CA ILE A 19 21.96 -1.49 1.85
C ILE A 19 23.14 -0.52 1.70
N ARG A 20 23.05 0.36 0.70
CA ARG A 20 24.06 1.39 0.44
C ARG A 20 23.40 2.75 0.22
N ARG A 21 23.82 3.75 0.96
CA ARG A 21 23.44 5.14 0.70
C ARG A 21 24.49 5.80 -0.19
N LEU A 22 24.07 6.30 -1.34
CA LEU A 22 24.93 6.98 -2.29
C LEU A 22 25.17 8.45 -1.90
N PRO A 23 26.24 9.09 -2.46
CA PRO A 23 26.53 10.50 -2.16
C PRO A 23 25.42 11.48 -2.50
N ASN A 24 24.58 11.18 -3.51
CA ASN A 24 23.41 11.96 -3.88
C ASN A 24 22.19 11.75 -2.96
N GLY A 25 22.33 10.94 -1.91
CA GLY A 25 21.31 10.64 -0.92
C GLY A 25 20.39 9.46 -1.27
N LEU A 26 20.48 8.88 -2.47
CA LEU A 26 19.71 7.69 -2.85
C LEU A 26 20.07 6.50 -1.95
N THR A 27 19.06 5.80 -1.45
CA THR A 27 19.24 4.49 -0.80
C THR A 27 19.10 3.39 -1.85
N VAL A 28 20.14 2.55 -1.97
CA VAL A 28 20.10 1.36 -2.83
C VAL A 28 20.10 0.11 -1.95
N ILE A 29 19.13 -0.77 -2.19
CA ILE A 29 19.04 -2.08 -1.55
C ILE A 29 19.24 -3.14 -2.63
N ALA A 30 20.20 -4.05 -2.43
CA ALA A 30 20.52 -5.08 -3.39
C ALA A 30 20.61 -6.47 -2.73
N GLU A 31 20.03 -7.47 -3.40
CA GLU A 31 20.10 -8.88 -3.00
C GLU A 31 20.33 -9.75 -4.23
N GLN A 32 21.32 -10.66 -4.15
CA GLN A 32 21.49 -11.70 -5.16
C GLN A 32 20.57 -12.89 -4.83
N MET A 33 19.65 -13.23 -5.75
CA MET A 33 18.80 -14.42 -5.68
C MET A 33 19.10 -15.35 -6.88
N PRO A 34 19.16 -16.68 -6.66
CA PRO A 34 19.51 -17.63 -7.73
C PRO A 34 18.30 -17.98 -8.65
N LEU A 35 17.64 -16.95 -9.16
CA LEU A 35 16.54 -17.07 -10.12
C LEU A 35 16.90 -16.27 -11.36
N GLU A 36 16.69 -16.82 -12.55
CA GLU A 36 17.04 -16.20 -13.85
C GLU A 36 16.19 -14.96 -14.19
N VAL A 37 16.00 -14.11 -13.18
CA VAL A 37 15.22 -12.87 -13.21
C VAL A 37 15.92 -11.82 -12.37
N VAL A 38 15.83 -10.55 -12.77
CA VAL A 38 16.19 -9.38 -11.96
C VAL A 38 15.02 -8.40 -11.93
N ASN A 39 14.66 -7.93 -10.75
CA ASN A 39 13.72 -6.84 -10.55
C ASN A 39 14.47 -5.59 -10.10
N LEU A 40 14.17 -4.45 -10.73
CA LEU A 40 14.49 -3.12 -10.22
C LEU A 40 13.20 -2.39 -9.88
N SER A 41 13.04 -2.01 -8.63
CA SER A 41 11.92 -1.19 -8.16
C SER A 41 12.43 0.14 -7.62
N LEU A 42 11.90 1.24 -8.15
CA LEU A 42 12.16 2.60 -7.69
C LEU A 42 10.97 3.05 -6.83
N TRP A 43 11.20 3.28 -5.58
CA TRP A 43 10.20 3.68 -4.59
C TRP A 43 10.40 5.14 -4.19
N LEU A 44 9.30 5.88 -4.20
CA LEU A 44 9.27 7.28 -3.78
C LEU A 44 8.28 7.43 -2.63
N ARG A 45 8.65 8.14 -1.58
CA ARG A 45 7.74 8.51 -0.48
C ARG A 45 6.83 9.67 -0.92
N VAL A 46 6.09 9.45 -2.00
CA VAL A 46 5.24 10.43 -2.67
C VAL A 46 3.99 9.73 -3.17
N GLY A 47 2.84 10.18 -2.72
CA GLY A 47 1.53 9.71 -3.14
C GLY A 47 0.48 10.79 -2.87
N SER A 48 -0.80 10.45 -2.84
CA SER A 48 -1.85 11.45 -2.60
C SER A 48 -1.77 12.13 -1.23
N ALA A 49 -1.05 11.54 -0.27
CA ALA A 49 -0.90 12.12 1.08
C ALA A 49 -0.08 13.41 1.10
N VAL A 50 0.85 13.62 0.16
CA VAL A 50 1.65 14.85 0.07
C VAL A 50 0.99 15.96 -0.73
N GLU A 51 -0.14 15.68 -1.34
CA GLU A 51 -0.90 16.65 -2.15
C GLU A 51 -1.73 17.58 -1.24
N SER A 52 -1.95 18.80 -1.71
CA SER A 52 -3.02 19.65 -1.18
C SER A 52 -4.35 19.33 -1.89
N ASP A 53 -5.47 19.78 -1.33
CA ASP A 53 -6.79 19.62 -1.96
C ASP A 53 -6.85 20.23 -3.37
N ALA A 54 -6.06 21.29 -3.62
CA ALA A 54 -6.02 21.99 -4.91
C ALA A 54 -5.30 21.23 -6.02
N ILE A 55 -4.47 20.23 -5.68
CA ILE A 55 -3.70 19.43 -6.64
C ILE A 55 -3.91 17.93 -6.46
N ASN A 56 -5.01 17.52 -5.79
CA ASN A 56 -5.28 16.10 -5.55
C ASN A 56 -5.47 15.34 -6.87
N GLY A 57 -4.73 14.24 -7.02
CA GLY A 57 -4.60 13.45 -8.25
C GLY A 57 -3.32 13.73 -9.03
N MET A 58 -2.48 14.70 -8.60
CA MET A 58 -1.23 15.06 -9.26
C MET A 58 -0.22 13.90 -9.29
N ALA A 59 -0.06 13.17 -8.18
CA ALA A 59 0.89 12.05 -8.10
C ALA A 59 0.52 10.93 -9.06
N HIS A 60 -0.77 10.59 -9.17
CA HIS A 60 -1.26 9.60 -10.11
C HIS A 60 -1.14 10.09 -11.56
N PHE A 61 -1.52 11.33 -11.85
CA PHE A 61 -1.38 11.89 -13.19
C PHE A 61 0.10 11.94 -13.61
N LEU A 62 1.00 12.29 -12.70
CA LEU A 62 2.45 12.25 -12.97
C LEU A 62 2.94 10.83 -13.25
N GLU A 63 2.43 9.80 -12.57
CA GLU A 63 2.74 8.41 -12.87
C GLU A 63 2.52 8.11 -14.37
N HIS A 64 1.37 8.46 -14.93
CA HIS A 64 1.08 8.31 -16.36
C HIS A 64 2.04 9.11 -17.25
N MET A 65 2.35 10.34 -16.83
CA MET A 65 3.20 11.23 -17.62
C MET A 65 4.68 10.81 -17.65
N ILE A 66 5.14 10.07 -16.65
CA ILE A 66 6.49 9.47 -16.63
C ILE A 66 6.70 8.58 -17.87
N PHE A 67 5.69 7.86 -18.33
CA PHE A 67 5.75 6.98 -19.51
C PHE A 67 5.61 7.70 -20.86
N LYS A 68 5.51 9.03 -20.88
CA LYS A 68 5.41 9.81 -22.16
C LYS A 68 6.77 10.18 -22.75
N GLY A 69 7.85 9.56 -22.28
CA GLY A 69 9.21 9.68 -22.80
C GLY A 69 10.05 10.75 -22.12
N THR A 70 11.30 10.83 -22.59
CA THR A 70 12.33 11.76 -22.10
C THR A 70 12.84 12.62 -23.27
N GLN A 71 13.94 13.35 -23.09
CA GLN A 71 14.61 14.03 -24.20
C GLN A 71 15.25 13.04 -25.19
N GLN A 72 15.61 11.85 -24.74
CA GLN A 72 16.29 10.83 -25.52
C GLN A 72 15.37 9.70 -25.99
N LEU A 73 14.29 9.44 -25.26
CA LEU A 73 13.33 8.38 -25.55
C LEU A 73 12.02 9.00 -26.04
N GLN A 74 11.57 8.55 -27.21
CA GLN A 74 10.24 8.91 -27.70
C GLN A 74 9.15 8.22 -26.85
N CYS A 75 7.94 8.77 -26.88
CA CYS A 75 6.77 8.13 -26.26
C CYS A 75 6.56 6.71 -26.84
N GLY A 76 6.41 5.71 -25.98
CA GLY A 76 6.26 4.29 -26.35
C GLY A 76 7.58 3.57 -26.67
N GLU A 77 8.71 4.25 -26.70
CA GLU A 77 10.00 3.62 -27.01
C GLU A 77 10.54 2.79 -25.84
N PHE A 78 10.34 3.25 -24.62
CA PHE A 78 10.70 2.48 -23.44
C PHE A 78 9.91 1.16 -23.39
N GLU A 79 8.60 1.24 -23.53
CA GLU A 79 7.70 0.08 -23.54
C GLU A 79 8.08 -0.90 -24.65
N ARG A 80 8.36 -0.41 -25.85
CA ARG A 80 8.84 -1.22 -26.96
C ARG A 80 10.13 -1.97 -26.62
N GLN A 81 11.12 -1.29 -26.01
CA GLN A 81 12.39 -1.91 -25.63
C GLN A 81 12.23 -2.96 -24.54
N VAL A 82 11.27 -2.76 -23.62
CA VAL A 82 10.89 -3.73 -22.58
C VAL A 82 10.22 -4.96 -23.22
N GLU A 83 9.24 -4.73 -24.10
CA GLU A 83 8.50 -5.81 -24.78
C GLU A 83 9.40 -6.65 -25.70
N GLU A 84 10.30 -6.02 -26.47
CA GLU A 84 11.25 -6.70 -27.35
C GLU A 84 12.17 -7.69 -26.62
N ARG A 85 12.39 -7.48 -25.30
CA ARG A 85 13.19 -8.37 -24.44
C ARG A 85 12.34 -9.30 -23.57
N GLY A 86 11.00 -9.30 -23.75
CA GLY A 86 10.09 -10.09 -22.94
C GLY A 86 10.10 -9.67 -21.44
N ALA A 87 10.56 -8.46 -21.14
CA ALA A 87 10.55 -7.91 -19.81
C ALA A 87 9.16 -7.35 -19.44
N LEU A 88 8.94 -7.14 -18.15
CA LEU A 88 7.69 -6.59 -17.63
C LEU A 88 7.98 -5.25 -16.94
N THR A 89 7.13 -4.26 -17.15
CA THR A 89 7.17 -2.98 -16.44
C THR A 89 5.80 -2.60 -15.94
N ASN A 90 5.75 -1.92 -14.80
CA ASN A 90 4.51 -1.31 -14.30
C ASN A 90 4.85 -0.23 -13.28
N ALA A 91 3.83 0.54 -12.88
CA ALA A 91 3.89 1.51 -11.82
C ALA A 91 2.65 1.42 -10.93
N ALA A 92 2.70 2.01 -9.76
CA ALA A 92 1.54 2.13 -8.88
C ALA A 92 1.71 3.33 -7.95
N THR A 93 0.70 4.17 -7.89
CA THR A 93 0.55 5.26 -6.92
C THR A 93 -0.42 4.86 -5.83
N SER A 94 0.00 5.07 -4.58
CA SER A 94 -0.79 4.88 -3.36
C SER A 94 -0.95 6.23 -2.63
N GLN A 95 -1.46 6.18 -1.41
CA GLN A 95 -1.51 7.37 -0.56
C GLN A 95 -0.11 7.83 -0.14
N ASP A 96 0.74 6.91 0.30
CA ASP A 96 2.03 7.22 0.94
C ASP A 96 3.24 7.05 0.02
N TYR A 97 3.09 6.38 -1.12
CA TYR A 97 4.19 6.10 -2.04
C TYR A 97 3.76 5.98 -3.50
N THR A 98 4.72 6.18 -4.38
CA THR A 98 4.66 5.77 -5.80
C THR A 98 5.83 4.84 -6.07
N LYS A 99 5.60 3.78 -6.84
CA LYS A 99 6.65 2.84 -7.26
C LYS A 99 6.63 2.61 -8.75
N TYR A 100 7.82 2.46 -9.34
CA TYR A 100 8.05 2.05 -10.72
C TYR A 100 8.92 0.82 -10.73
N TYR A 101 8.60 -0.20 -11.50
CA TYR A 101 9.43 -1.39 -11.53
C TYR A 101 9.54 -2.01 -12.91
N ILE A 102 10.68 -2.67 -13.15
CA ILE A 102 10.90 -3.61 -14.24
C ILE A 102 11.30 -4.97 -13.68
N THR A 103 10.92 -6.02 -14.42
CA THR A 103 11.36 -7.38 -14.20
C THR A 103 11.88 -7.93 -15.51
N THR A 104 13.14 -8.34 -15.55
CA THR A 104 13.83 -8.72 -16.78
C THR A 104 14.78 -9.89 -16.57
N ALA A 105 15.28 -10.49 -17.67
CA ALA A 105 16.37 -11.45 -17.60
C ALA A 105 17.69 -10.76 -17.18
N PRO A 106 18.62 -11.46 -16.49
CA PRO A 106 19.86 -10.87 -16.00
C PRO A 106 20.72 -10.20 -17.10
N GLN A 107 20.78 -10.78 -18.29
CA GLN A 107 21.54 -10.22 -19.42
C GLN A 107 20.99 -8.88 -19.93
N ASP A 108 19.72 -8.59 -19.75
CA ASP A 108 19.07 -7.38 -20.23
C ASP A 108 19.02 -6.26 -19.16
N PHE A 109 19.40 -6.56 -17.91
CA PHE A 109 19.33 -5.63 -16.80
C PHE A 109 20.13 -4.35 -17.05
N ALA A 110 21.38 -4.49 -17.50
CA ALA A 110 22.26 -3.36 -17.77
C ALA A 110 21.72 -2.43 -18.90
N ALA A 111 20.90 -2.97 -19.80
CA ALA A 111 20.28 -2.18 -20.89
C ALA A 111 18.99 -1.49 -20.42
N LEU A 112 18.14 -2.15 -19.63
CA LEU A 112 16.81 -1.67 -19.29
C LEU A 112 16.76 -0.82 -18.01
N ALA A 113 17.59 -1.14 -17.00
CA ALA A 113 17.57 -0.41 -15.73
C ALA A 113 17.88 1.09 -15.89
N PRO A 114 18.91 1.53 -16.67
CA PRO A 114 19.15 2.95 -16.89
C PRO A 114 17.98 3.66 -17.59
N LEU A 115 17.27 2.99 -18.51
CA LEU A 115 16.13 3.56 -19.20
C LEU A 115 14.98 3.84 -18.24
N GLN A 116 14.66 2.90 -17.35
CA GLN A 116 13.64 3.11 -16.30
C GLN A 116 14.02 4.27 -15.38
N ILE A 117 15.28 4.31 -14.94
CA ILE A 117 15.78 5.38 -14.08
C ILE A 117 15.67 6.73 -14.79
N GLN A 118 16.05 6.80 -16.07
CA GLN A 118 15.94 8.00 -16.88
C GLN A 118 14.48 8.47 -17.02
N MET A 119 13.53 7.55 -17.27
CA MET A 119 12.11 7.86 -17.36
C MET A 119 11.61 8.53 -16.08
N VAL A 120 11.96 7.97 -14.92
CA VAL A 120 11.50 8.49 -13.62
C VAL A 120 12.17 9.80 -13.24
N MET A 121 13.49 9.95 -13.52
CA MET A 121 14.29 11.09 -13.07
C MET A 121 14.27 12.29 -14.02
N ALA A 122 14.15 12.05 -15.32
CA ALA A 122 14.25 13.08 -16.36
C ALA A 122 13.12 12.98 -17.41
N PRO A 123 11.84 12.84 -16.99
CA PRO A 123 10.74 12.81 -17.95
C PRO A 123 10.61 14.14 -18.69
N ARG A 124 10.10 14.10 -19.92
CA ARG A 124 9.93 15.30 -20.74
C ARG A 124 8.83 16.23 -20.22
N LEU A 125 7.74 15.71 -19.69
CA LEU A 125 6.57 16.41 -19.16
C LEU A 125 6.09 17.56 -20.07
N SER A 126 5.87 17.25 -21.38
CA SER A 126 5.43 18.25 -22.35
C SER A 126 3.97 18.65 -22.13
N ASP A 127 3.65 19.92 -22.41
CA ASP A 127 2.27 20.42 -22.32
C ASP A 127 1.33 19.65 -23.27
N HIS A 128 1.82 19.30 -24.45
CA HIS A 128 1.05 18.54 -25.44
C HIS A 128 0.67 17.14 -24.91
N ASP A 129 1.63 16.38 -24.33
CA ASP A 129 1.36 15.04 -23.82
C ASP A 129 0.48 15.09 -22.58
N PHE A 130 0.65 16.13 -21.74
CA PHE A 130 -0.19 16.37 -20.58
C PHE A 130 -1.67 16.55 -20.96
N GLU A 131 -1.94 17.41 -21.97
CA GLU A 131 -3.32 17.65 -22.42
C GLU A 131 -3.93 16.42 -23.12
N ARG A 132 -3.12 15.61 -23.78
CA ARG A 132 -3.57 14.34 -24.38
C ARG A 132 -3.87 13.26 -23.33
N GLU A 133 -3.16 13.24 -22.21
CA GLU A 133 -3.34 12.23 -21.16
C GLU A 133 -4.47 12.58 -20.19
N ARG A 134 -4.78 13.86 -19.98
CA ARG A 134 -5.88 14.30 -19.10
C ARG A 134 -7.20 13.56 -19.35
N PRO A 135 -7.71 13.42 -20.59
CA PRO A 135 -8.93 12.65 -20.85
C PRO A 135 -8.82 11.16 -20.43
N VAL A 136 -7.63 10.57 -20.50
CA VAL A 136 -7.39 9.17 -20.05
C VAL A 136 -7.57 9.08 -18.55
N ILE A 137 -6.99 10.01 -17.79
CA ILE A 137 -7.15 10.07 -16.32
C ILE A 137 -8.62 10.29 -15.95
N LEU A 138 -9.31 11.22 -16.61
CA LEU A 138 -10.73 11.49 -16.36
C LEU A 138 -11.61 10.26 -16.63
N GLU A 139 -11.30 9.50 -17.67
CA GLU A 139 -12.00 8.23 -17.96
C GLU A 139 -11.70 7.17 -16.91
N GLU A 140 -10.47 7.12 -16.37
CA GLU A 140 -10.15 6.20 -15.28
C GLU A 140 -10.89 6.55 -13.99
N ILE A 141 -10.99 7.83 -13.65
CA ILE A 141 -11.80 8.32 -12.54
C ILE A 141 -13.26 7.86 -12.72
N ARG A 142 -13.84 8.09 -13.91
CA ARG A 142 -15.20 7.66 -14.21
C ARG A 142 -15.39 6.16 -14.02
N ARG A 143 -14.47 5.33 -14.54
CA ARG A 143 -14.51 3.87 -14.34
C ARG A 143 -14.35 3.46 -12.87
N ALA A 144 -13.54 4.20 -12.11
CA ALA A 144 -13.41 3.98 -10.68
C ALA A 144 -14.71 4.32 -9.94
N ASP A 145 -15.37 5.41 -10.34
CA ASP A 145 -16.68 5.82 -9.79
C ASP A 145 -17.81 4.85 -10.19
N ASP A 146 -17.71 4.18 -11.32
CA ASP A 146 -18.65 3.13 -11.71
C ASP A 146 -18.45 1.82 -10.90
N ASN A 147 -17.31 1.64 -10.22
CA ASN A 147 -17.00 0.42 -9.47
C ASN A 147 -17.49 0.50 -8.02
N PRO A 148 -18.48 -0.33 -7.61
CA PRO A 148 -19.04 -0.27 -6.25
C PRO A 148 -18.00 -0.52 -5.13
N ARG A 149 -16.98 -1.35 -5.39
CA ARG A 149 -15.91 -1.59 -4.39
C ARG A 149 -15.06 -0.35 -4.17
N ARG A 150 -14.68 0.35 -5.25
CA ARG A 150 -13.89 1.58 -5.18
C ARG A 150 -14.71 2.70 -4.52
N ARG A 151 -15.99 2.86 -4.87
CA ARG A 151 -16.89 3.81 -4.18
C ARG A 151 -16.99 3.52 -2.68
N THR A 152 -17.22 2.25 -2.31
CA THR A 152 -17.28 1.86 -0.89
C THR A 152 -16.02 2.25 -0.16
N TYR A 153 -14.86 1.96 -0.75
CA TYR A 153 -13.56 2.32 -0.19
C TYR A 153 -13.40 3.84 -0.02
N SER A 154 -13.64 4.62 -1.07
CA SER A 154 -13.53 6.09 -1.01
C SER A 154 -14.44 6.69 0.06
N ARG A 155 -15.70 6.26 0.12
CA ARG A 155 -16.65 6.71 1.15
C ARG A 155 -16.22 6.31 2.56
N THR A 156 -15.59 5.15 2.70
CA THR A 156 -15.04 4.73 3.99
C THR A 156 -13.87 5.62 4.40
N MET A 157 -12.95 5.94 3.50
CA MET A 157 -11.82 6.81 3.79
C MET A 157 -12.27 8.23 4.12
N GLU A 158 -13.26 8.78 3.41
CA GLU A 158 -13.90 10.07 3.70
C GLU A 158 -14.56 10.11 5.08
N LEU A 159 -15.15 9.00 5.54
CA LEU A 159 -15.78 8.92 6.85
C LEU A 159 -14.77 8.70 7.98
N VAL A 160 -13.74 7.89 7.71
CA VAL A 160 -12.71 7.57 8.72
C VAL A 160 -11.81 8.77 8.99
N PHE A 161 -11.45 9.54 7.97
CA PHE A 161 -10.51 10.65 8.09
C PHE A 161 -11.17 11.98 7.76
N ASP A 162 -11.18 12.90 8.73
CA ASP A 162 -11.70 14.25 8.56
C ASP A 162 -10.60 15.23 8.12
N ARG A 163 -9.40 15.12 8.70
CA ARG A 163 -8.26 16.05 8.54
C ARG A 163 -7.11 15.41 7.77
N LEU A 164 -6.82 14.13 8.06
CA LEU A 164 -5.69 13.44 7.45
C LEU A 164 -5.87 13.32 5.94
N PRO A 165 -4.77 13.38 5.18
CA PRO A 165 -4.80 13.36 3.72
C PRO A 165 -5.40 12.07 3.15
N TYR A 166 -5.54 11.03 3.94
CA TYR A 166 -6.10 9.73 3.54
C TYR A 166 -7.58 9.78 3.14
N ARG A 167 -8.30 10.86 3.49
CA ARG A 167 -9.67 11.14 3.00
C ARG A 167 -9.71 11.40 1.49
N ARG A 168 -8.58 11.78 0.88
CA ARG A 168 -8.49 12.12 -0.53
C ARG A 168 -8.33 10.88 -1.42
N PRO A 169 -9.08 10.77 -2.54
CA PRO A 169 -8.86 9.68 -3.49
C PRO A 169 -7.50 9.84 -4.20
N VAL A 170 -6.82 8.73 -4.44
CA VAL A 170 -5.51 8.72 -5.14
C VAL A 170 -5.63 9.26 -6.57
N LEU A 171 -6.74 8.94 -7.26
CA LEU A 171 -6.99 9.41 -8.63
C LEU A 171 -7.31 10.92 -8.68
N GLY A 172 -7.68 11.51 -7.55
CA GLY A 172 -8.17 12.88 -7.47
C GLY A 172 -9.64 13.03 -7.89
N PRO A 173 -10.29 14.13 -7.46
CA PRO A 173 -11.63 14.48 -7.94
C PRO A 173 -11.57 15.02 -9.38
N THR A 174 -12.57 14.69 -10.20
CA THR A 174 -12.69 15.16 -11.60
C THR A 174 -12.43 16.65 -11.74
N ALA A 175 -13.12 17.50 -10.94
CA ALA A 175 -13.00 18.95 -11.02
C ALA A 175 -11.58 19.47 -10.72
N VAL A 176 -10.83 18.78 -9.85
CA VAL A 176 -9.44 19.14 -9.54
C VAL A 176 -8.53 18.74 -10.71
N VAL A 177 -8.68 17.51 -11.21
CA VAL A 177 -7.85 16.98 -12.32
C VAL A 177 -8.06 17.78 -13.62
N GLU A 178 -9.28 18.26 -13.88
CA GLU A 178 -9.58 19.18 -15.00
C GLU A 178 -8.81 20.51 -14.90
N GLY A 179 -8.59 20.98 -13.67
CA GLY A 179 -7.90 22.24 -13.38
C GLY A 179 -6.37 22.16 -13.27
N LEU A 180 -5.79 20.95 -13.19
CA LEU A 180 -4.33 20.79 -13.08
C LEU A 180 -3.60 21.35 -14.30
N THR A 181 -2.38 21.86 -14.08
CA THR A 181 -1.56 22.45 -15.15
C THR A 181 -0.22 21.73 -15.31
N PRO A 182 0.37 21.74 -16.51
CA PRO A 182 1.71 21.20 -16.75
C PRO A 182 2.79 21.86 -15.87
N ALA A 183 2.64 23.14 -15.56
CA ALA A 183 3.57 23.86 -14.70
C ALA A 183 3.57 23.31 -13.27
N GLN A 184 2.39 23.08 -12.67
CA GLN A 184 2.24 22.45 -11.37
C GLN A 184 2.84 21.03 -11.33
N MET A 185 2.67 20.26 -12.44
CA MET A 185 3.24 18.92 -12.52
C MET A 185 4.78 18.94 -12.56
N ARG A 186 5.37 19.84 -13.33
CA ARG A 186 6.84 20.02 -13.35
C ARG A 186 7.38 20.46 -11.99
N GLU A 187 6.67 21.36 -11.30
CA GLU A 187 7.00 21.76 -9.92
C GLU A 187 6.88 20.56 -8.96
N PHE A 188 5.79 19.80 -9.04
CA PHE A 188 5.60 18.60 -8.22
C PHE A 188 6.71 17.56 -8.45
N HIS A 189 7.06 17.28 -9.72
CA HIS A 189 8.15 16.37 -10.05
C HIS A 189 9.50 16.90 -9.52
N SER A 190 9.82 18.19 -9.72
CA SER A 190 11.08 18.76 -9.25
C SER A 190 11.22 18.75 -7.72
N THR A 191 10.09 18.91 -7.03
CA THR A 191 10.01 18.95 -5.56
C THR A 191 10.18 17.56 -4.94
N TRP A 192 9.51 16.57 -5.50
CA TRP A 192 9.34 15.27 -4.83
C TRP A 192 10.23 14.17 -5.40
N TYR A 193 10.58 14.21 -6.70
CA TYR A 193 11.37 13.17 -7.37
C TYR A 193 12.87 13.48 -7.23
N GLN A 194 13.37 13.27 -6.04
CA GLN A 194 14.76 13.56 -5.67
C GLN A 194 15.43 12.30 -5.11
N PRO A 195 16.72 12.02 -5.42
CA PRO A 195 17.41 10.82 -4.97
C PRO A 195 17.34 10.58 -3.47
N GLN A 196 17.42 11.64 -2.66
CA GLN A 196 17.35 11.53 -1.19
C GLN A 196 15.98 11.09 -0.65
N SER A 197 14.90 11.21 -1.43
CA SER A 197 13.55 10.74 -1.09
C SER A 197 13.22 9.40 -1.73
N MET A 198 14.21 8.76 -2.39
CA MET A 198 14.01 7.53 -3.15
C MET A 198 14.76 6.36 -2.56
N THR A 199 14.16 5.19 -2.75
CA THR A 199 14.79 3.89 -2.52
C THR A 199 14.78 3.10 -3.82
N ALA A 200 15.95 2.72 -4.31
CA ALA A 200 16.09 1.80 -5.43
C ALA A 200 16.37 0.40 -4.89
N VAL A 201 15.53 -0.56 -5.24
CA VAL A 201 15.67 -1.95 -4.81
C VAL A 201 15.94 -2.82 -6.02
N ALA A 202 17.10 -3.47 -6.05
CA ALA A 202 17.53 -4.36 -7.13
C ALA A 202 17.75 -5.78 -6.57
N VAL A 203 16.92 -6.73 -7.01
CA VAL A 203 16.97 -8.12 -6.54
C VAL A 203 16.99 -9.07 -7.73
N GLY A 204 17.88 -10.04 -7.73
CA GLY A 204 17.92 -11.06 -8.80
C GLY A 204 19.25 -11.74 -8.99
N ASN A 205 19.41 -12.48 -10.09
CA ASN A 205 20.59 -13.32 -10.34
C ASN A 205 21.74 -12.55 -10.98
N LEU A 206 22.19 -11.51 -10.28
CA LEU A 206 23.43 -10.78 -10.58
C LEU A 206 24.20 -10.52 -9.28
N PRO A 207 25.55 -10.40 -9.34
CA PRO A 207 26.33 -10.00 -8.18
C PRO A 207 25.83 -8.67 -7.60
N VAL A 208 25.77 -8.57 -6.27
CA VAL A 208 25.28 -7.38 -5.55
C VAL A 208 25.97 -6.10 -6.01
N GLU A 209 27.29 -6.13 -6.21
CA GLU A 209 28.05 -4.96 -6.67
C GLU A 209 27.67 -4.55 -8.10
N THR A 210 27.34 -5.51 -8.97
CA THR A 210 26.83 -5.22 -10.33
C THR A 210 25.47 -4.55 -10.27
N LEU A 211 24.56 -5.06 -9.42
CA LEU A 211 23.23 -4.45 -9.23
C LEU A 211 23.36 -3.00 -8.75
N ILE A 212 24.20 -2.76 -7.73
CA ILE A 212 24.43 -1.43 -7.16
C ILE A 212 25.09 -0.49 -8.17
N ALA A 213 26.13 -0.95 -8.88
CA ALA A 213 26.83 -0.14 -9.86
C ALA A 213 25.91 0.30 -11.01
N THR A 214 25.13 -0.64 -11.58
CA THR A 214 24.18 -0.32 -12.67
C THR A 214 23.16 0.73 -12.23
N VAL A 215 22.63 0.61 -11.01
CA VAL A 215 21.67 1.59 -10.47
C VAL A 215 22.36 2.95 -10.26
N ALA A 216 23.55 2.97 -9.64
CA ALA A 216 24.28 4.20 -9.35
C ALA A 216 24.63 4.98 -10.63
N GLU A 217 25.19 4.29 -11.64
CA GLU A 217 25.52 4.86 -12.94
C GLU A 217 24.28 5.38 -13.68
N GLY A 218 23.16 4.61 -13.64
CA GLY A 218 21.90 5.04 -14.22
C GLY A 218 21.36 6.33 -13.59
N PHE A 219 21.44 6.46 -12.26
CA PHE A 219 21.05 7.70 -11.56
C PHE A 219 22.00 8.86 -11.88
N GLU A 220 23.30 8.65 -11.95
CA GLU A 220 24.27 9.68 -12.33
C GLU A 220 23.99 10.22 -13.75
N GLN A 221 23.77 9.31 -14.71
CA GLN A 221 23.42 9.67 -16.09
C GLN A 221 22.10 10.42 -16.17
N ALA A 222 21.07 9.94 -15.50
CA ALA A 222 19.74 10.58 -15.50
C ALA A 222 19.78 11.97 -14.86
N MET A 223 20.55 12.14 -13.78
CA MET A 223 20.73 13.43 -13.11
C MET A 223 21.44 14.45 -14.00
N ALA A 224 22.44 14.02 -14.78
CA ALA A 224 23.14 14.87 -15.74
C ALA A 224 22.21 15.37 -16.88
N GLN A 225 21.14 14.65 -17.19
CA GLN A 225 20.16 14.98 -18.23
C GLN A 225 18.98 15.80 -17.72
N ARG A 226 18.88 15.97 -16.40
CA ARG A 226 17.75 16.69 -15.80
C ARG A 226 17.89 18.20 -16.02
N HIS A 227 16.85 18.79 -16.64
CA HIS A 227 16.83 20.22 -16.91
C HIS A 227 16.33 21.07 -15.75
N THR A 228 15.56 20.47 -14.84
CA THR A 228 15.02 21.18 -13.68
C THR A 228 15.97 20.99 -12.50
N PRO A 229 16.52 22.06 -11.91
CA PRO A 229 17.37 21.98 -10.72
C PRO A 229 16.62 21.26 -9.59
N LEU A 230 17.35 20.49 -8.78
CA LEU A 230 16.82 19.94 -7.54
C LEU A 230 16.58 21.08 -6.55
N ASP A 231 15.41 21.08 -5.93
CA ASP A 231 15.15 21.90 -4.75
C ASP A 231 15.82 21.22 -3.53
N THR A 232 17.06 21.58 -3.26
CA THR A 232 17.86 21.00 -2.17
C THR A 232 17.55 21.65 -0.82
N THR A 233 16.73 22.68 -0.78
CA THR A 233 16.62 23.55 0.40
C THR A 233 15.70 23.03 1.50
N ASN A 234 14.78 22.06 1.23
CA ASN A 234 13.77 21.66 2.22
C ASN A 234 13.32 20.19 2.17
N SER A 235 14.06 19.29 1.55
CA SER A 235 13.58 17.91 1.32
C SER A 235 13.38 17.08 2.61
N ILE A 236 14.19 17.30 3.65
CA ILE A 236 14.10 16.55 4.91
C ILE A 236 12.94 17.05 5.79
N GLU A 237 12.66 18.36 5.79
CA GLU A 237 11.57 18.92 6.59
C GLU A 237 10.16 18.55 6.08
N ARG A 238 10.02 18.25 4.79
CA ARG A 238 8.75 17.89 4.16
C ARG A 238 8.22 16.52 4.56
N PHE A 239 9.09 15.65 5.08
CA PHE A 239 8.75 14.29 5.53
C PHE A 239 8.69 14.17 7.06
N LYS A 240 8.48 15.26 7.78
CA LYS A 240 8.29 15.19 9.24
C LYS A 240 7.12 14.25 9.57
N PRO A 241 7.29 13.33 10.52
CA PRO A 241 6.18 12.60 11.08
C PRO A 241 5.14 13.57 11.62
N LEU A 242 3.86 13.27 11.45
CA LEU A 242 2.81 14.02 12.12
C LEU A 242 2.96 13.85 13.64
N LEU A 243 2.69 14.91 14.39
CA LEU A 243 2.62 14.82 15.85
C LEU A 243 1.37 14.03 16.26
N PRO A 244 1.35 13.39 17.44
CA PRO A 244 0.18 12.66 17.91
C PRO A 244 -1.12 13.48 17.88
N ASP A 245 -1.04 14.78 18.15
CA ASP A 245 -2.18 15.70 18.13
C ASP A 245 -2.72 15.97 16.70
N ASP A 246 -1.95 15.64 15.67
CA ASP A 246 -2.36 15.76 14.27
C ASP A 246 -3.17 14.52 13.81
N LEU A 247 -3.11 13.43 14.55
CA LEU A 247 -3.87 12.21 14.24
C LEU A 247 -5.36 12.40 14.54
N GLU A 248 -6.19 11.62 13.87
CA GLU A 248 -7.63 11.59 14.17
C GLU A 248 -7.86 10.87 15.51
N PRO A 249 -8.60 11.46 16.45
CA PRO A 249 -8.96 10.74 17.67
C PRO A 249 -9.83 9.51 17.35
N PRO A 250 -9.87 8.50 18.23
CA PRO A 250 -10.84 7.42 18.11
C PRO A 250 -12.27 7.96 17.99
N PHE A 251 -13.16 7.22 17.35
CA PHE A 251 -14.58 7.56 17.35
C PHE A 251 -15.13 7.55 18.78
N THR A 252 -16.01 8.49 19.09
CA THR A 252 -16.70 8.60 20.39
C THR A 252 -18.14 8.09 20.35
N ASP A 253 -18.67 7.90 19.17
CA ASP A 253 -20.02 7.41 18.86
C ASP A 253 -20.04 6.73 17.48
N VAL A 254 -21.19 6.22 17.07
CA VAL A 254 -21.38 5.65 15.75
C VAL A 254 -21.57 6.74 14.71
N ARG A 255 -20.56 6.97 13.87
CA ARG A 255 -20.66 7.83 12.67
C ARG A 255 -21.16 7.03 11.49
N ARG A 256 -22.27 7.43 10.89
CA ARG A 256 -22.91 6.70 9.79
C ARG A 256 -23.01 7.52 8.52
N ALA A 257 -22.65 6.90 7.39
CA ALA A 257 -22.92 7.41 6.05
C ALA A 257 -23.64 6.33 5.23
N THR A 258 -24.85 6.65 4.75
CA THR A 258 -25.64 5.74 3.92
C THR A 258 -25.82 6.35 2.54
N HIS A 259 -25.56 5.57 1.50
CA HIS A 259 -25.67 5.98 0.11
C HIS A 259 -26.54 4.99 -0.67
N ALA A 260 -27.52 5.52 -1.39
CA ALA A 260 -28.32 4.75 -2.33
C ALA A 260 -27.62 4.72 -3.70
N ASP A 261 -27.59 3.55 -4.33
CA ASP A 261 -26.94 3.33 -5.62
C ASP A 261 -27.81 2.42 -6.51
N PRO A 262 -28.42 2.97 -7.58
CA PRO A 262 -29.32 2.20 -8.45
C PRO A 262 -28.62 1.09 -9.24
N ALA A 263 -27.29 1.11 -9.33
CA ALA A 263 -26.51 0.07 -10.02
C ALA A 263 -26.24 -1.16 -9.15
N MET A 264 -26.59 -1.10 -7.84
CA MET A 264 -26.33 -2.19 -6.92
C MET A 264 -27.51 -3.14 -6.77
N THR A 265 -27.23 -4.43 -6.75
CA THR A 265 -28.21 -5.50 -6.46
C THR A 265 -28.12 -6.00 -5.01
N GLN A 266 -27.00 -5.78 -4.34
CA GLN A 266 -26.76 -6.14 -2.94
C GLN A 266 -26.13 -4.95 -2.22
N ALA A 267 -26.41 -4.84 -0.92
CA ALA A 267 -25.78 -3.84 -0.09
C ALA A 267 -24.32 -4.20 0.23
N ARG A 268 -23.52 -3.19 0.50
CA ARG A 268 -22.16 -3.28 1.03
C ARG A 268 -22.13 -2.50 2.34
N LEU A 269 -21.69 -3.17 3.39
CA LEU A 269 -21.50 -2.60 4.72
C LEU A 269 -20.02 -2.58 5.05
N VAL A 270 -19.53 -1.45 5.52
CA VAL A 270 -18.19 -1.35 6.12
C VAL A 270 -18.34 -0.78 7.53
N MET A 271 -17.80 -1.48 8.51
CA MET A 271 -17.55 -0.96 9.84
C MET A 271 -16.06 -0.70 9.99
N ALA A 272 -15.67 0.48 10.48
CA ALA A 272 -14.29 0.93 10.51
C ALA A 272 -13.91 1.59 11.84
N TRP A 273 -12.69 1.33 12.30
CA TRP A 273 -12.06 1.93 13.48
C TRP A 273 -10.75 2.59 13.08
N ARG A 274 -10.45 3.75 13.66
CA ARG A 274 -9.16 4.42 13.52
C ARG A 274 -8.13 3.69 14.38
N VAL A 275 -7.04 3.27 13.77
CA VAL A 275 -6.00 2.46 14.44
C VAL A 275 -4.61 3.01 14.13
N PRO A 276 -3.57 2.60 14.86
CA PRO A 276 -2.20 3.03 14.58
C PRO A 276 -1.76 2.78 13.13
N GLY A 277 -0.85 3.61 12.65
CA GLY A 277 -0.21 3.47 11.35
C GLY A 277 1.18 2.84 11.43
N VAL A 278 1.90 2.89 10.29
CA VAL A 278 3.26 2.32 10.15
C VAL A 278 4.27 2.94 11.13
N THR A 279 4.06 4.18 11.55
CA THR A 279 4.92 4.83 12.57
C THR A 279 4.84 4.19 13.96
N HIS A 280 3.86 3.32 14.19
CA HIS A 280 3.63 2.58 15.44
C HIS A 280 3.29 1.11 15.12
N LEU A 281 4.15 0.46 14.34
CA LEU A 281 3.91 -0.90 13.82
C LEU A 281 3.67 -1.95 14.93
N GLU A 282 4.37 -1.84 16.04
CA GLU A 282 4.23 -2.75 17.17
C GLU A 282 2.79 -2.81 17.71
N ASP A 283 2.05 -1.69 17.67
CA ASP A 283 0.65 -1.62 18.07
C ASP A 283 -0.30 -2.23 17.03
N THR A 284 0.16 -2.47 15.81
CA THR A 284 -0.67 -3.01 14.72
C THR A 284 -0.68 -4.52 14.63
N TYR A 285 0.34 -5.20 15.18
CA TYR A 285 0.50 -6.66 15.03
C TYR A 285 -0.63 -7.47 15.68
N GLY A 286 -1.13 -7.02 16.84
CA GLY A 286 -2.29 -7.63 17.47
C GLY A 286 -3.56 -7.47 16.65
N LEU A 287 -3.71 -6.34 15.96
CA LEU A 287 -4.83 -6.08 15.05
C LEU A 287 -4.75 -6.96 13.79
N ASP A 288 -3.56 -7.29 13.28
CA ASP A 288 -3.39 -8.23 12.17
C ASP A 288 -3.87 -9.64 12.54
N ILE A 289 -3.56 -10.07 13.77
CA ILE A 289 -4.05 -11.35 14.32
C ILE A 289 -5.57 -11.31 14.44
N LEU A 290 -6.14 -10.24 14.99
CA LEU A 290 -7.60 -10.06 15.14
C LEU A 290 -8.29 -10.06 13.77
N ALA A 291 -7.77 -9.37 12.78
CA ALA A 291 -8.31 -9.35 11.42
C ALA A 291 -8.35 -10.78 10.83
N SER A 292 -7.30 -11.57 11.07
CA SER A 292 -7.24 -12.96 10.62
C SER A 292 -8.22 -13.86 11.35
N ILE A 293 -8.36 -13.75 12.67
CA ILE A 293 -9.30 -14.53 13.47
C ILE A 293 -10.75 -14.21 13.11
N LEU A 294 -11.04 -12.92 12.92
CA LEU A 294 -12.39 -12.45 12.65
C LEU A 294 -12.85 -12.72 11.22
N GLY A 295 -12.01 -12.46 10.20
CA GLY A 295 -12.51 -12.39 8.82
C GLY A 295 -11.66 -13.01 7.72
N GLN A 296 -10.58 -13.77 8.04
CA GLN A 296 -9.75 -14.40 7.02
C GLN A 296 -9.87 -15.93 7.01
N GLY A 297 -10.44 -16.44 5.91
CA GLY A 297 -10.63 -17.88 5.70
C GLY A 297 -11.94 -18.44 6.26
N LEU A 298 -12.26 -19.67 5.83
CA LEU A 298 -13.55 -20.33 6.12
C LEU A 298 -13.82 -20.58 7.62
N THR A 299 -12.78 -20.68 8.41
CA THR A 299 -12.88 -20.98 9.84
C THR A 299 -12.82 -19.74 10.74
N SER A 300 -12.75 -18.54 10.15
CA SER A 300 -12.79 -17.29 10.90
C SER A 300 -14.18 -17.03 11.47
N ARG A 301 -14.24 -16.29 12.58
CA ARG A 301 -15.47 -16.14 13.38
C ARG A 301 -16.63 -15.57 12.58
N LEU A 302 -16.43 -14.44 11.90
CA LEU A 302 -17.46 -13.76 11.10
C LEU A 302 -17.88 -14.58 9.87
N VAL A 303 -16.93 -15.21 9.18
CA VAL A 303 -17.26 -16.04 8.00
C VAL A 303 -18.10 -17.23 8.42
N ARG A 304 -17.72 -17.93 9.48
CA ARG A 304 -18.47 -19.08 9.98
C ARG A 304 -19.88 -18.68 10.42
N ASP A 305 -20.03 -17.65 11.26
CA ASP A 305 -21.32 -17.22 11.80
C ASP A 305 -22.19 -16.63 10.69
N LEU A 306 -21.73 -15.55 10.05
CA LEU A 306 -22.60 -14.74 9.18
C LEU A 306 -22.82 -15.35 7.81
N ARG A 307 -21.80 -16.04 7.24
CA ARG A 307 -21.93 -16.60 5.91
C ARG A 307 -22.35 -18.07 5.92
N GLU A 308 -21.71 -18.92 6.74
CA GLU A 308 -21.94 -20.37 6.68
C GLU A 308 -23.17 -20.80 7.48
N GLU A 309 -23.29 -20.33 8.73
CA GLU A 309 -24.36 -20.76 9.64
C GLU A 309 -25.65 -19.98 9.42
N ARG A 310 -25.59 -18.64 9.56
CA ARG A 310 -26.78 -17.77 9.47
C ARG A 310 -27.15 -17.33 8.05
N LYS A 311 -26.24 -17.45 7.09
CA LYS A 311 -26.43 -17.09 5.66
C LYS A 311 -26.93 -15.66 5.46
N LEU A 312 -26.52 -14.73 6.29
CA LEU A 312 -26.91 -13.32 6.25
C LEU A 312 -26.12 -12.51 5.23
N VAL A 313 -24.93 -12.99 4.88
CA VAL A 313 -24.02 -12.29 3.95
C VAL A 313 -23.58 -13.22 2.82
N THR A 314 -23.29 -12.65 1.64
CA THR A 314 -22.63 -13.39 0.54
C THR A 314 -21.12 -13.44 0.72
N SER A 315 -20.56 -12.39 1.32
CA SER A 315 -19.15 -12.35 1.73
C SER A 315 -18.96 -11.46 2.95
N VAL A 316 -17.99 -11.82 3.77
CA VAL A 316 -17.48 -10.98 4.87
C VAL A 316 -15.99 -11.16 4.98
N SER A 317 -15.28 -10.07 5.25
CA SER A 317 -13.83 -10.04 5.45
C SER A 317 -13.45 -9.00 6.49
N CYS A 318 -12.30 -9.20 7.11
CA CYS A 318 -11.73 -8.25 8.05
C CYS A 318 -10.29 -7.93 7.61
N SER A 319 -9.89 -6.68 7.73
CA SER A 319 -8.54 -6.21 7.40
C SER A 319 -8.08 -5.14 8.37
N ASN A 320 -6.80 -5.16 8.67
CA ASN A 320 -6.07 -4.07 9.29
C ASN A 320 -5.30 -3.35 8.17
N MET A 321 -5.70 -2.15 7.82
CA MET A 321 -5.04 -1.33 6.79
C MET A 321 -4.12 -0.34 7.48
N THR A 322 -2.82 -0.53 7.30
CA THR A 322 -1.78 0.29 7.92
C THR A 322 -1.25 1.30 6.90
N LEU A 323 -1.55 2.58 7.09
CA LEU A 323 -0.99 3.69 6.31
C LEU A 323 0.17 4.33 7.10
N ALA A 324 0.92 5.25 6.52
CA ALA A 324 2.13 5.77 7.16
C ALA A 324 1.86 6.35 8.56
N HIS A 325 0.84 7.19 8.72
CA HIS A 325 0.59 7.89 9.99
C HIS A 325 -0.50 7.23 10.84
N GLN A 326 -1.61 6.83 10.22
CA GLN A 326 -2.76 6.25 10.89
C GLN A 326 -3.48 5.29 9.96
N GLY A 327 -3.93 4.18 10.48
CA GLY A 327 -4.62 3.13 9.74
C GLY A 327 -6.11 3.05 10.00
N ALA A 328 -6.73 2.04 9.40
CA ALA A 328 -8.13 1.69 9.65
C ALA A 328 -8.29 0.16 9.78
N PHE A 329 -8.85 -0.27 10.89
CA PHE A 329 -9.34 -1.65 11.03
C PHE A 329 -10.74 -1.70 10.45
N MET A 330 -11.00 -2.60 9.52
CA MET A 330 -12.25 -2.62 8.77
C MET A 330 -12.85 -4.02 8.72
N VAL A 331 -14.17 -4.09 8.90
CA VAL A 331 -14.98 -5.26 8.57
C VAL A 331 -15.87 -4.90 7.39
N LEU A 332 -15.74 -5.64 6.29
CA LEU A 332 -16.49 -5.44 5.05
C LEU A 332 -17.43 -6.60 4.83
N ALA A 333 -18.69 -6.32 4.57
CA ALA A 333 -19.69 -7.34 4.24
C ALA A 333 -20.44 -6.97 2.95
N GLN A 334 -20.81 -7.99 2.16
CA GLN A 334 -21.76 -7.89 1.05
C GLN A 334 -22.97 -8.75 1.38
N LEU A 335 -24.18 -8.18 1.27
CA LEU A 335 -25.38 -8.78 1.84
C LEU A 335 -26.65 -8.27 1.16
N PRO A 336 -27.79 -8.99 1.28
CA PRO A 336 -29.12 -8.43 1.01
C PRO A 336 -29.38 -7.20 1.89
N ALA A 337 -30.01 -6.16 1.33
CA ALA A 337 -30.18 -4.88 2.03
C ALA A 337 -31.04 -5.01 3.31
N GLU A 338 -31.99 -5.92 3.32
CA GLU A 338 -32.83 -6.23 4.48
C GLU A 338 -32.07 -6.78 5.70
N ASN A 339 -30.84 -7.27 5.50
CA ASN A 339 -30.03 -7.83 6.57
C ASN A 339 -29.06 -6.80 7.20
N LEU A 340 -29.02 -5.54 6.73
CA LEU A 340 -28.02 -4.53 7.13
C LEU A 340 -27.93 -4.38 8.65
N ASP A 341 -29.03 -4.09 9.33
CA ASP A 341 -29.04 -3.85 10.78
C ASP A 341 -28.67 -5.12 11.57
N GLN A 342 -29.10 -6.28 11.10
CA GLN A 342 -28.81 -7.55 11.74
C GLN A 342 -27.31 -7.92 11.62
N VAL A 343 -26.71 -7.67 10.48
CA VAL A 343 -25.29 -7.93 10.22
C VAL A 343 -24.41 -6.95 11.00
N GLU A 344 -24.76 -5.66 11.02
CA GLU A 344 -24.06 -4.66 11.83
C GLU A 344 -24.08 -5.02 13.32
N GLY A 345 -25.25 -5.34 13.86
CA GLY A 345 -25.38 -5.77 15.26
C GLY A 345 -24.57 -7.04 15.56
N ALA A 346 -24.54 -7.99 14.64
CA ALA A 346 -23.74 -9.21 14.81
C ALA A 346 -22.22 -8.94 14.77
N ILE A 347 -21.77 -8.06 13.88
CA ILE A 347 -20.35 -7.63 13.85
C ILE A 347 -19.99 -6.92 15.15
N ALA A 348 -20.81 -5.97 15.63
CA ALA A 348 -20.61 -5.29 16.91
C ALA A 348 -20.52 -6.28 18.09
N GLN A 349 -21.36 -7.33 18.11
CA GLN A 349 -21.27 -8.39 19.11
C GLN A 349 -19.97 -9.18 19.03
N HIS A 350 -19.47 -9.52 17.83
CA HIS A 350 -18.19 -10.18 17.69
C HIS A 350 -17.02 -9.30 18.17
N ILE A 351 -17.11 -7.96 17.92
CA ILE A 351 -16.12 -7.01 18.45
C ILE A 351 -16.19 -6.96 19.98
N ALA A 352 -17.38 -6.86 20.59
CA ALA A 352 -17.54 -6.94 22.03
C ALA A 352 -16.90 -8.22 22.59
N THR A 353 -17.17 -9.37 21.97
CA THR A 353 -16.62 -10.65 22.41
C THR A 353 -15.08 -10.67 22.41
N VAL A 354 -14.41 -10.14 21.38
CA VAL A 354 -12.93 -10.13 21.35
C VAL A 354 -12.31 -9.09 22.28
N MET A 355 -13.08 -8.13 22.78
CA MET A 355 -12.67 -7.16 23.80
C MET A 355 -12.86 -7.70 25.23
N GLU A 356 -13.81 -8.59 25.44
CA GLU A 356 -14.16 -9.15 26.75
C GLU A 356 -13.48 -10.51 26.99
N GLU A 357 -13.43 -11.35 25.97
CA GLU A 357 -12.95 -12.72 26.05
C GLU A 357 -11.65 -12.90 25.24
N PRO A 358 -10.62 -13.52 25.83
CA PRO A 358 -9.40 -13.81 25.10
C PRO A 358 -9.67 -14.76 23.93
N VAL A 359 -8.92 -14.59 22.84
CA VAL A 359 -8.91 -15.55 21.75
C VAL A 359 -8.36 -16.91 22.24
N SER A 360 -8.80 -18.00 21.64
CA SER A 360 -8.30 -19.31 22.02
C SER A 360 -6.85 -19.53 21.56
N SER A 361 -6.11 -20.36 22.30
CA SER A 361 -4.74 -20.76 21.91
C SER A 361 -4.70 -21.41 20.51
N ALA A 362 -5.75 -22.14 20.15
CA ALA A 362 -5.86 -22.76 18.82
C ALA A 362 -6.03 -21.74 17.70
N GLU A 363 -6.83 -20.68 17.89
CA GLU A 363 -6.97 -19.59 16.94
C GLU A 363 -5.66 -18.84 16.78
N LEU A 364 -5.00 -18.47 17.87
CA LEU A 364 -3.71 -17.78 17.84
C LEU A 364 -2.64 -18.61 17.10
N SER A 365 -2.44 -19.87 17.49
CA SER A 365 -1.44 -20.75 16.86
C SER A 365 -1.71 -20.96 15.37
N ARG A 366 -2.99 -21.08 14.98
CA ARG A 366 -3.37 -21.16 13.56
C ARG A 366 -2.93 -19.91 12.79
N VAL A 367 -3.21 -18.72 13.30
CA VAL A 367 -2.85 -17.45 12.65
C VAL A 367 -1.35 -17.29 12.58
N GLN A 368 -0.63 -17.57 13.66
CA GLN A 368 0.84 -17.54 13.71
C GLN A 368 1.47 -18.44 12.64
N THR A 369 0.95 -19.66 12.49
CA THR A 369 1.39 -20.58 11.43
C THR A 369 1.07 -20.04 10.04
N GLN A 370 -0.13 -19.49 9.81
CA GLN A 370 -0.53 -18.91 8.54
C GLN A 370 0.33 -17.71 8.16
N VAL A 371 0.64 -16.83 9.09
CA VAL A 371 1.50 -15.67 8.85
C VAL A 371 2.90 -16.12 8.45
N ALA A 372 3.50 -17.07 9.19
CA ALA A 372 4.82 -17.58 8.86
C ALA A 372 4.88 -18.19 7.44
N ASN A 373 3.90 -19.02 7.08
CA ASN A 373 3.84 -19.63 5.76
C ASN A 373 3.60 -18.61 4.64
N ARG A 374 2.65 -17.68 4.84
CA ARG A 374 2.38 -16.62 3.85
C ARG A 374 3.59 -15.73 3.64
N PHE A 375 4.34 -15.42 4.69
CA PHE A 375 5.56 -14.61 4.57
C PHE A 375 6.61 -15.29 3.68
N ILE A 376 6.79 -16.62 3.82
CA ILE A 376 7.70 -17.37 2.95
C ILE A 376 7.22 -17.25 1.49
N PHE A 377 5.96 -17.62 1.21
CA PHE A 377 5.42 -17.63 -0.16
C PHE A 377 5.38 -16.23 -0.79
N ALA A 378 5.11 -15.19 0.00
CA ALA A 378 5.07 -13.80 -0.46
C ALA A 378 6.48 -13.19 -0.66
N ASN A 379 7.55 -13.97 -0.51
CA ASN A 379 8.93 -13.49 -0.66
C ASN A 379 9.79 -14.47 -1.49
N GLU A 380 9.18 -15.27 -2.36
CA GLU A 380 9.88 -16.26 -3.17
C GLU A 380 10.50 -15.66 -4.44
N THR A 381 9.97 -14.57 -4.95
CA THR A 381 10.46 -13.97 -6.20
C THR A 381 11.27 -12.69 -5.96
N PRO A 382 12.15 -12.30 -6.88
CA PRO A 382 12.84 -11.01 -6.83
C PRO A 382 11.90 -9.81 -6.74
N SER A 383 10.75 -9.86 -7.41
CA SER A 383 9.73 -8.80 -7.37
C SER A 383 9.09 -8.68 -5.99
N ASP A 384 8.79 -9.81 -5.35
CA ASP A 384 8.19 -9.84 -4.00
C ASP A 384 9.18 -9.28 -2.96
N ARG A 385 10.46 -9.70 -3.05
CA ARG A 385 11.52 -9.16 -2.20
C ARG A 385 11.70 -7.67 -2.37
N ALA A 386 11.75 -7.20 -3.62
CA ALA A 386 11.83 -5.78 -3.91
C ALA A 386 10.60 -5.02 -3.37
N GLY A 387 9.44 -5.66 -3.38
CA GLY A 387 8.22 -5.15 -2.76
C GLY A 387 8.35 -4.96 -1.25
N LEU A 388 8.80 -6.01 -0.55
CA LEU A 388 9.02 -5.98 0.91
C LEU A 388 10.01 -4.89 1.31
N TYR A 389 11.21 -4.91 0.71
CA TYR A 389 12.27 -3.97 1.08
C TYR A 389 11.90 -2.53 0.76
N GLY A 390 11.35 -2.30 -0.45
CA GLY A 390 10.97 -0.97 -0.88
C GLY A 390 9.87 -0.36 -0.03
N TYR A 391 8.85 -1.15 0.33
CA TYR A 391 7.76 -0.69 1.18
C TYR A 391 8.27 -0.25 2.56
N TYR A 392 8.96 -1.13 3.29
CA TYR A 392 9.42 -0.80 4.64
C TYR A 392 10.47 0.30 4.62
N GLN A 393 11.47 0.23 3.74
CA GLN A 393 12.49 1.31 3.64
C GLN A 393 11.85 2.67 3.36
N THR A 394 10.86 2.72 2.47
CA THR A 394 10.23 3.98 2.09
C THR A 394 9.37 4.57 3.20
N LEU A 395 8.63 3.74 3.94
CA LEU A 395 7.68 4.22 4.95
C LEU A 395 8.31 4.37 6.33
N THR A 396 9.21 3.47 6.73
CA THR A 396 9.82 3.47 8.08
C THR A 396 11.27 3.95 8.09
N GLY A 397 11.96 3.92 6.94
CA GLY A 397 13.40 4.13 6.86
C GLY A 397 14.24 2.91 7.24
N ASP A 398 13.60 1.78 7.59
CA ASP A 398 14.26 0.54 8.01
C ASP A 398 13.48 -0.69 7.50
N ILE A 399 14.18 -1.62 6.88
CA ILE A 399 13.61 -2.90 6.41
C ILE A 399 13.46 -3.94 7.53
N THR A 400 14.07 -3.72 8.69
CA THR A 400 14.13 -4.67 9.80
C THR A 400 12.74 -5.07 10.27
N GLU A 401 11.79 -4.12 10.29
CA GLU A 401 10.39 -4.38 10.66
C GLU A 401 9.74 -5.40 9.71
N GLY A 402 9.94 -5.24 8.41
CA GLY A 402 9.44 -6.18 7.42
C GLY A 402 10.07 -7.56 7.52
N LEU A 403 11.39 -7.62 7.71
CA LEU A 403 12.12 -8.88 7.83
C LEU A 403 11.74 -9.68 9.08
N ASN A 404 11.45 -8.99 10.18
CA ASN A 404 11.12 -9.61 11.47
C ASN A 404 9.60 -9.75 11.71
N TYR A 405 8.74 -9.32 10.79
CA TYR A 405 7.29 -9.39 10.97
C TYR A 405 6.79 -10.76 11.43
N PRO A 406 7.20 -11.92 10.85
CA PRO A 406 6.76 -13.22 11.36
C PRO A 406 7.22 -13.49 12.79
N ALA A 407 8.42 -13.05 13.15
CA ALA A 407 8.94 -13.23 14.50
C ALA A 407 8.19 -12.38 15.54
N TYR A 408 7.76 -11.16 15.14
CA TYR A 408 6.92 -10.32 16.00
C TYR A 408 5.55 -10.97 16.22
N ILE A 409 4.90 -11.45 15.17
CA ILE A 409 3.62 -12.17 15.27
C ILE A 409 3.76 -13.43 16.15
N GLN A 410 4.87 -14.18 16.02
CA GLN A 410 5.10 -15.39 16.83
C GLN A 410 5.30 -15.10 18.33
N LYS A 411 5.76 -13.92 18.69
CA LYS A 411 5.96 -13.52 20.09
C LYS A 411 4.68 -13.11 20.80
N LEU A 412 3.64 -12.73 20.07
CA LEU A 412 2.39 -12.25 20.65
C LEU A 412 1.65 -13.41 21.35
N GLY A 413 1.27 -13.16 22.59
CA GLY A 413 0.42 -14.04 23.36
C GLY A 413 -1.06 -13.63 23.30
N ILE A 414 -1.90 -14.47 23.87
CA ILE A 414 -3.36 -14.24 23.95
C ILE A 414 -3.69 -12.91 24.63
N LYS A 415 -2.91 -12.52 25.63
CA LYS A 415 -3.10 -11.26 26.38
C LYS A 415 -2.81 -10.03 25.51
N ASP A 416 -1.79 -10.11 24.65
CA ASP A 416 -1.41 -9.00 23.78
C ASP A 416 -2.50 -8.76 22.73
N VAL A 417 -3.10 -9.82 22.19
CA VAL A 417 -4.24 -9.74 21.26
C VAL A 417 -5.48 -9.14 21.92
N LEU A 418 -5.79 -9.56 23.17
CA LEU A 418 -6.89 -8.98 23.95
C LEU A 418 -6.66 -7.49 24.22
N GLN A 419 -5.45 -7.12 24.62
CA GLN A 419 -5.08 -5.73 24.86
C GLN A 419 -5.22 -4.88 23.60
N SER A 420 -4.78 -5.37 22.43
CA SER A 420 -4.96 -4.68 21.15
C SER A 420 -6.45 -4.45 20.83
N ALA A 421 -7.31 -5.45 21.07
CA ALA A 421 -8.75 -5.28 20.90
C ALA A 421 -9.30 -4.17 21.80
N GLN A 422 -8.96 -4.20 23.09
CA GLN A 422 -9.44 -3.22 24.09
C GLN A 422 -8.94 -1.80 23.85
N GLN A 423 -7.75 -1.65 23.32
CA GLN A 423 -7.16 -0.33 23.06
C GLN A 423 -7.69 0.34 21.78
N HIS A 424 -8.01 -0.45 20.75
CA HIS A 424 -8.23 0.08 19.42
C HIS A 424 -9.62 -0.16 18.83
N LEU A 425 -10.40 -1.09 19.39
CA LEU A 425 -11.74 -1.38 18.92
C LEU A 425 -12.81 -0.92 19.92
N SER A 426 -14.03 -0.73 19.42
CA SER A 426 -15.19 -0.41 20.25
C SER A 426 -16.44 -1.01 19.57
N ASN A 427 -17.33 -1.58 20.37
CA ASN A 427 -18.65 -2.03 19.90
C ASN A 427 -19.72 -0.92 19.94
N GLU A 428 -19.37 0.26 20.46
CA GLU A 428 -20.27 1.41 20.62
C GLU A 428 -19.83 2.66 19.85
N ALA A 429 -18.56 2.71 19.39
CA ALA A 429 -17.99 3.86 18.74
C ALA A 429 -17.15 3.43 17.50
N TYR A 430 -17.70 3.65 16.30
CA TYR A 430 -17.09 3.26 15.03
C TYR A 430 -17.69 4.01 13.86
N GLY A 431 -17.00 3.98 12.73
CA GLY A 431 -17.54 4.47 11.46
C GLY A 431 -18.34 3.39 10.73
N VAL A 432 -19.48 3.76 10.14
CA VAL A 432 -20.29 2.86 9.29
C VAL A 432 -20.53 3.50 7.95
N VAL A 433 -20.19 2.78 6.88
CA VAL A 433 -20.57 3.12 5.51
C VAL A 433 -21.46 2.00 4.96
N ALA A 434 -22.67 2.36 4.54
CA ALA A 434 -23.59 1.47 3.86
C ALA A 434 -23.87 2.01 2.44
N LEU A 435 -23.50 1.24 1.42
CA LEU A 435 -23.99 1.43 0.06
C LEU A 435 -25.09 0.40 -0.18
N GLN A 436 -26.27 0.83 -0.60
CA GLN A 436 -27.41 -0.05 -0.78
C GLN A 436 -28.14 0.22 -2.10
N PRO A 437 -28.84 -0.77 -2.67
CA PRO A 437 -29.69 -0.55 -3.82
C PRO A 437 -30.61 0.65 -3.58
N ALA A 438 -30.84 1.45 -4.63
CA ALA A 438 -31.90 2.47 -4.57
C ALA A 438 -33.24 1.75 -4.58
N VAL A 439 -34.13 2.13 -3.67
CA VAL A 439 -35.52 1.60 -3.58
C VAL A 439 -36.37 2.17 -4.71
#